data_21fa38560c8001642008e91c98006b9b
#
_entry.id   21fa38560c8001642008e91c98006b9b
#
_cell.length_a   1.000
_cell.length_b   1.000
_cell.length_c   1.000
_cell.angle_alpha   90.00
_cell.angle_beta   90.00
_cell.angle_gamma   90.00
#
_symmetry.space_group_name_H-M   'P 1'
#
loop_
_entity.id
_entity.type
_entity.pdbx_description
1 polymer ?
#
loop_
_entity_poly.entity_id
_entity_poly.type
_entity_poly.pdbx_seq_one_letter_code
_entity_poly.pdbx_strand_id
1 'polypeptide(L)'
;MPGQGLGSQFELVTRDFLEQAFALLHHLRPGQWRFSLNATIAGFDQYHHLAAIQAAVSDNPQLRAALGGDYLITPDIVVARYPVTDEEINTHQTVVGDADDFCHYSSLRARNQPNLILHASISCKWTIRSDRAQNVRTEGLNLIRNRKGRTPHVMVVTAEPLPTRLASVALGTGDVDHVYHFALNELIEAVNRTQSDAQLDMLMTLIDGHRLRDISDLPLDLAI
;
A
#
# COMPACT_ATOMS: atom_id res chain seq x y z
N MET A 1 10.94 -24.98 -0.18
CA MET A 1 10.46 -24.79 -1.56
C MET A 1 11.09 -23.51 -2.12
N PRO A 2 11.72 -23.51 -3.31
CA PRO A 2 12.48 -22.35 -3.80
C PRO A 2 11.65 -21.05 -4.00
N GLY A 3 10.34 -21.16 -4.25
CA GLY A 3 9.50 -20.00 -4.58
C GLY A 3 9.07 -19.12 -3.41
N GLN A 4 9.04 -19.62 -2.19
CA GLN A 4 8.69 -18.81 -1.00
C GLN A 4 9.85 -17.92 -0.57
N GLY A 5 11.10 -18.39 -0.71
CA GLY A 5 12.27 -17.58 -0.39
C GLY A 5 12.46 -16.39 -1.32
N LEU A 6 12.15 -16.54 -2.62
CA LEU A 6 12.26 -15.44 -3.59
C LEU A 6 11.20 -14.35 -3.36
N GLY A 7 9.97 -14.73 -2.99
CA GLY A 7 8.91 -13.77 -2.66
C GLY A 7 9.30 -12.88 -1.48
N SER A 8 9.66 -13.49 -0.37
CA SER A 8 10.05 -12.74 0.85
C SER A 8 11.31 -11.90 0.65
N GLN A 9 12.26 -12.36 -0.18
CA GLN A 9 13.42 -11.57 -0.54
C GLN A 9 13.04 -10.36 -1.41
N PHE A 10 12.11 -10.53 -2.33
CA PHE A 10 11.59 -9.44 -3.16
C PHE A 10 10.87 -8.37 -2.32
N GLU A 11 10.04 -8.79 -1.36
CA GLU A 11 9.39 -7.89 -0.40
C GLU A 11 10.42 -7.08 0.40
N LEU A 12 11.45 -7.76 0.93
CA LEU A 12 12.51 -7.12 1.72
C LEU A 12 13.27 -6.07 0.90
N VAL A 13 13.75 -6.44 -0.30
CA VAL A 13 14.50 -5.53 -1.18
C VAL A 13 13.65 -4.35 -1.61
N THR A 14 12.37 -4.59 -1.92
CA THR A 14 11.43 -3.52 -2.28
C THR A 14 11.20 -2.57 -1.11
N ARG A 15 11.00 -3.07 0.11
CA ARG A 15 10.87 -2.24 1.30
C ARG A 15 12.11 -1.38 1.54
N ASP A 16 13.32 -1.99 1.47
CA ASP A 16 14.58 -1.30 1.71
C ASP A 16 14.84 -0.21 0.65
N PHE A 17 14.53 -0.49 -0.61
CA PHE A 17 14.58 0.51 -1.68
C PHE A 17 13.66 1.70 -1.39
N LEU A 18 12.40 1.43 -1.02
CA LEU A 18 11.43 2.47 -0.74
C LEU A 18 11.84 3.33 0.46
N GLU A 19 12.29 2.71 1.54
CA GLU A 19 12.73 3.41 2.75
C GLU A 19 13.90 4.35 2.45
N GLN A 20 14.90 3.87 1.71
CA GLN A 20 16.08 4.66 1.34
C GLN A 20 15.71 5.79 0.36
N ALA A 21 14.94 5.49 -0.69
CA ALA A 21 14.52 6.47 -1.67
C ALA A 21 13.63 7.56 -1.04
N PHE A 22 12.68 7.16 -0.19
CA PHE A 22 11.78 8.10 0.48
C PHE A 22 12.50 9.01 1.47
N ALA A 23 13.56 8.53 2.12
CA ALA A 23 14.40 9.36 2.98
C ALA A 23 15.05 10.54 2.22
N LEU A 24 15.40 10.35 0.95
CA LEU A 24 15.92 11.42 0.08
C LEU A 24 14.85 12.47 -0.28
N LEU A 25 13.57 12.11 -0.19
CA LEU A 25 12.42 12.93 -0.54
C LEU A 25 11.77 13.59 0.69
N HIS A 26 12.43 13.57 1.86
CA HIS A 26 11.89 14.11 3.11
C HIS A 26 11.41 15.57 2.99
N HIS A 27 12.08 16.38 2.18
CA HIS A 27 11.74 17.78 1.93
C HIS A 27 10.40 17.94 1.16
N LEU A 28 9.96 16.93 0.38
CA LEU A 28 8.67 16.94 -0.33
C LEU A 28 7.53 16.50 0.59
N ARG A 29 7.82 15.57 1.51
CA ARG A 29 6.82 15.06 2.45
C ARG A 29 7.40 14.94 3.85
N PRO A 30 7.47 16.07 4.58
CA PRO A 30 8.01 16.08 5.93
C PRO A 30 7.16 15.24 6.89
N GLY A 31 7.80 14.71 7.92
CA GLY A 31 7.20 13.88 8.95
C GLY A 31 8.04 12.65 9.27
N GLN A 32 7.65 11.91 10.29
CA GLN A 32 8.29 10.65 10.63
C GLN A 32 7.54 9.49 9.97
N TRP A 33 8.28 8.61 9.29
CA TRP A 33 7.73 7.52 8.50
C TRP A 33 8.25 6.17 8.98
N ARG A 34 7.43 5.15 8.82
CA ARG A 34 7.76 3.76 9.12
C ARG A 34 7.42 2.87 7.94
N PHE A 35 8.41 2.06 7.54
CA PHE A 35 8.26 1.02 6.54
C PHE A 35 8.32 -0.34 7.23
N SER A 36 7.30 -1.17 7.05
CA SER A 36 7.21 -2.46 7.74
C SER A 36 6.75 -3.55 6.79
N LEU A 37 7.26 -4.77 7.01
CA LEU A 37 6.79 -5.99 6.34
C LEU A 37 5.69 -6.63 7.17
N ASN A 38 4.70 -7.21 6.50
CA ASN A 38 3.69 -8.09 7.08
C ASN A 38 3.00 -7.53 8.35
N ALA A 39 2.72 -6.24 8.37
CA ALA A 39 2.02 -5.59 9.47
C ALA A 39 0.51 -5.64 9.26
N THR A 40 -0.25 -6.13 10.25
CA THR A 40 -1.71 -6.12 10.19
C THR A 40 -2.27 -4.71 10.16
N ILE A 41 -3.28 -4.47 9.32
CA ILE A 41 -3.92 -3.15 9.21
C ILE A 41 -4.61 -2.71 10.50
N ALA A 42 -5.05 -3.62 11.37
CA ALA A 42 -5.69 -3.30 12.64
C ALA A 42 -4.81 -2.49 13.60
N GLY A 43 -3.49 -2.43 13.36
CA GLY A 43 -2.55 -1.60 14.12
C GLY A 43 -2.53 -0.12 13.72
N PHE A 44 -3.26 0.28 12.68
CA PHE A 44 -3.27 1.66 12.19
C PHE A 44 -4.60 2.37 12.52
N ASP A 45 -4.54 3.68 12.71
CA ASP A 45 -5.67 4.50 13.15
C ASP A 45 -6.96 4.25 12.34
N GLN A 46 -6.86 4.24 11.01
CA GLN A 46 -8.02 4.04 10.13
C GLN A 46 -8.72 2.69 10.33
N TYR A 47 -8.01 1.69 10.87
CA TYR A 47 -8.47 0.30 10.98
C TYR A 47 -8.48 -0.23 12.41
N HIS A 48 -8.17 0.61 13.41
CA HIS A 48 -8.05 0.19 14.80
C HIS A 48 -9.32 -0.48 15.34
N HIS A 49 -10.51 -0.08 14.86
CA HIS A 49 -11.78 -0.71 15.21
C HIS A 49 -11.86 -2.20 14.80
N LEU A 50 -11.08 -2.65 13.82
CA LEU A 50 -11.05 -4.06 13.41
C LEU A 50 -10.41 -4.97 14.48
N ALA A 51 -9.54 -4.42 15.34
CA ALA A 51 -8.98 -5.16 16.46
C ALA A 51 -10.07 -5.59 17.45
N ALA A 52 -11.04 -4.72 17.75
CA ALA A 52 -12.17 -5.06 18.60
C ALA A 52 -13.10 -6.11 17.96
N ILE A 53 -13.33 -6.01 16.65
CA ILE A 53 -14.10 -7.02 15.90
C ILE A 53 -13.37 -8.36 15.95
N GLN A 54 -12.05 -8.38 15.72
CA GLN A 54 -11.24 -9.60 15.79
C GLN A 54 -11.34 -10.27 17.15
N ALA A 55 -11.22 -9.51 18.24
CA ALA A 55 -11.37 -10.05 19.60
C ALA A 55 -12.74 -10.69 19.79
N ALA A 56 -13.83 -9.99 19.43
CA ALA A 56 -15.20 -10.50 19.56
C ALA A 56 -15.43 -11.79 18.72
N VAL A 57 -14.88 -11.83 17.49
CA VAL A 57 -14.99 -12.99 16.59
C VAL A 57 -14.16 -14.18 17.10
N SER A 58 -13.00 -13.93 17.70
CA SER A 58 -12.14 -14.98 18.25
C SER A 58 -12.84 -15.77 19.36
N ASP A 59 -13.64 -15.11 20.16
CA ASP A 59 -14.34 -15.69 21.29
C ASP A 59 -15.71 -16.30 20.91
N ASN A 60 -16.17 -16.11 19.66
CA ASN A 60 -17.48 -16.57 19.21
C ASN A 60 -17.40 -17.33 17.88
N PRO A 61 -17.50 -18.69 17.90
CA PRO A 61 -17.45 -19.52 16.69
C PRO A 61 -18.54 -19.20 15.64
N GLN A 62 -19.73 -18.75 16.08
CA GLN A 62 -20.82 -18.41 15.17
C GLN A 62 -20.53 -17.10 14.42
N LEU A 63 -19.99 -16.09 15.11
CA LEU A 63 -19.53 -14.86 14.46
C LEU A 63 -18.38 -15.12 13.51
N ARG A 64 -17.46 -16.02 13.88
CA ARG A 64 -16.36 -16.43 13.00
C ARG A 64 -16.86 -17.08 11.70
N ALA A 65 -17.86 -17.96 11.81
CA ALA A 65 -18.46 -18.61 10.64
C ALA A 65 -19.22 -17.61 9.74
N ALA A 66 -19.84 -16.59 10.34
CA ALA A 66 -20.63 -15.59 9.60
C ALA A 66 -19.78 -14.51 8.93
N LEU A 67 -18.71 -14.04 9.60
CA LEU A 67 -17.90 -12.90 9.12
C LEU A 67 -16.68 -13.33 8.31
N GLY A 68 -16.22 -14.58 8.46
CA GLY A 68 -14.95 -15.02 7.88
C GLY A 68 -13.76 -14.28 8.48
N GLY A 69 -12.63 -14.27 7.77
CA GLY A 69 -11.38 -13.60 8.18
C GLY A 69 -10.91 -12.50 7.23
N ASP A 70 -11.62 -12.29 6.13
CA ASP A 70 -11.17 -11.47 4.99
C ASP A 70 -11.11 -9.96 5.28
N TYR A 71 -11.69 -9.51 6.39
CA TYR A 71 -11.63 -8.10 6.81
C TYR A 71 -10.27 -7.70 7.42
N LEU A 72 -9.49 -8.67 7.86
CA LEU A 72 -8.14 -8.45 8.39
C LEU A 72 -7.11 -8.73 7.30
N ILE A 73 -6.46 -7.68 6.86
CA ILE A 73 -5.43 -7.74 5.84
C ILE A 73 -4.07 -7.56 6.49
N THR A 74 -3.10 -8.30 5.96
CA THR A 74 -1.69 -8.16 6.30
C THR A 74 -0.92 -7.91 5.00
N PRO A 75 -0.79 -6.65 4.56
CA PRO A 75 -0.06 -6.32 3.34
C PRO A 75 1.41 -6.75 3.40
N ASP A 76 1.99 -7.06 2.24
CA ASP A 76 3.41 -7.43 2.14
C ASP A 76 4.30 -6.28 2.66
N ILE A 77 4.00 -5.03 2.27
CA ILE A 77 4.67 -3.82 2.78
C ILE A 77 3.62 -2.78 3.18
N VAL A 78 3.84 -2.11 4.30
CA VAL A 78 3.08 -0.93 4.71
C VAL A 78 4.00 0.27 4.90
N VAL A 79 3.53 1.43 4.45
CA VAL A 79 4.13 2.74 4.72
C VAL A 79 3.19 3.48 5.64
N ALA A 80 3.68 3.91 6.79
CA ALA A 80 2.87 4.59 7.79
C ALA A 80 3.55 5.86 8.30
N ARG A 81 2.73 6.85 8.65
CA ARG A 81 3.17 8.11 9.23
C ARG A 81 2.91 8.11 10.72
N TYR A 82 3.87 8.61 11.49
CA TYR A 82 3.64 8.94 12.89
C TYR A 82 2.73 10.16 13.02
N PRO A 83 1.82 10.19 13.99
CA PRO A 83 1.15 11.44 14.37
C PRO A 83 2.17 12.43 14.90
N VAL A 84 1.86 13.73 14.82
CA VAL A 84 2.75 14.83 15.23
C VAL A 84 2.36 15.39 16.60
N THR A 85 3.35 15.83 17.36
CA THR A 85 3.11 16.46 18.67
C THR A 85 2.58 17.88 18.52
N ASP A 86 2.00 18.43 19.61
CA ASP A 86 1.54 19.81 19.63
C ASP A 86 2.72 20.78 19.47
N GLU A 87 3.90 20.46 19.98
CA GLU A 87 5.13 21.24 19.82
C GLU A 87 5.54 21.31 18.34
N GLU A 88 5.46 20.18 17.62
CA GLU A 88 5.78 20.11 16.20
C GLU A 88 4.74 20.88 15.35
N ILE A 89 3.45 20.80 15.71
CA ILE A 89 2.39 21.57 15.06
C ILE A 89 2.62 23.07 15.26
N ASN A 90 3.05 23.48 16.43
CA ASN A 90 3.25 24.86 16.84
C ASN A 90 4.64 25.44 16.48
N THR A 91 5.45 24.75 15.68
CA THR A 91 6.84 25.14 15.36
C THR A 91 6.98 26.59 14.89
N HIS A 92 6.05 27.10 14.11
CA HIS A 92 6.13 28.47 13.55
C HIS A 92 5.26 29.49 14.31
N GLN A 93 4.10 29.03 14.78
CA GLN A 93 3.18 29.83 15.61
C GLN A 93 2.24 28.89 16.34
N THR A 94 1.62 29.36 17.42
CA THR A 94 0.60 28.58 18.14
C THR A 94 -0.61 28.36 17.25
N VAL A 95 -0.86 27.10 16.92
CA VAL A 95 -2.01 26.61 16.13
C VAL A 95 -2.97 25.83 17.02
N VAL A 96 -2.44 25.07 17.97
CA VAL A 96 -3.21 24.25 18.90
C VAL A 96 -2.71 24.45 20.33
N GLY A 97 -3.61 24.39 21.31
CA GLY A 97 -3.29 24.52 22.73
C GLY A 97 -4.09 23.57 23.61
N ASP A 98 -3.79 23.58 24.91
CA ASP A 98 -4.43 22.70 25.89
C ASP A 98 -5.88 23.06 26.20
N ALA A 99 -6.21 24.36 26.11
CA ALA A 99 -7.51 24.91 26.43
C ALA A 99 -8.41 25.10 25.19
N ASP A 100 -7.95 24.68 24.00
CA ASP A 100 -8.66 24.93 22.77
C ASP A 100 -9.80 23.91 22.60
N ASP A 101 -10.99 24.38 22.22
CA ASP A 101 -12.14 23.55 21.93
C ASP A 101 -12.18 23.09 20.46
N PHE A 102 -11.02 23.01 19.80
CA PHE A 102 -10.90 22.60 18.39
C PHE A 102 -9.77 21.61 18.15
N CYS A 103 -9.73 21.00 16.97
CA CYS A 103 -8.75 20.01 16.53
C CYS A 103 -8.69 18.72 17.38
N HIS A 104 -9.78 18.33 18.03
CA HIS A 104 -9.83 17.15 18.91
C HIS A 104 -9.95 15.82 18.17
N TYR A 105 -10.25 15.82 16.86
CA TYR A 105 -10.56 14.61 16.10
C TYR A 105 -9.57 14.34 14.96
N SER A 106 -8.57 15.16 14.79
CA SER A 106 -7.55 14.94 13.76
C SER A 106 -6.65 13.77 14.14
N SER A 107 -6.55 12.77 13.27
CA SER A 107 -5.64 11.64 13.43
C SER A 107 -4.16 12.06 13.41
N LEU A 108 -3.85 13.21 12.80
CA LEU A 108 -2.48 13.70 12.73
C LEU A 108 -1.95 14.17 14.07
N ARG A 109 -2.80 14.67 14.98
CA ARG A 109 -2.41 15.20 16.29
C ARG A 109 -2.20 14.06 17.28
N ALA A 110 -0.97 13.84 17.74
CA ALA A 110 -0.58 12.75 18.64
C ALA A 110 -1.38 12.73 19.96
N ARG A 111 -1.79 13.89 20.45
CA ARG A 111 -2.64 14.00 21.67
C ARG A 111 -4.01 13.34 21.50
N ASN A 112 -4.57 13.32 20.28
CA ASN A 112 -5.89 12.77 20.02
C ASN A 112 -5.87 11.24 19.92
N GLN A 113 -4.78 10.68 19.36
CA GLN A 113 -4.63 9.24 19.17
C GLN A 113 -3.15 8.89 18.96
N PRO A 114 -2.66 7.74 19.51
CA PRO A 114 -1.25 7.37 19.45
C PRO A 114 -0.90 6.46 18.27
N ASN A 115 -1.89 5.97 17.51
CA ASN A 115 -1.66 4.96 16.47
C ASN A 115 -1.01 5.58 15.24
N LEU A 116 -0.21 4.78 14.52
CA LEU A 116 0.30 5.16 13.21
C LEU A 116 -0.85 5.33 12.20
N ILE A 117 -0.66 6.25 11.27
CA ILE A 117 -1.61 6.51 10.17
C ILE A 117 -1.10 5.74 8.95
N LEU A 118 -1.89 4.79 8.44
CA LEU A 118 -1.53 4.04 7.24
C LEU A 118 -1.54 4.98 6.03
N HIS A 119 -0.40 5.12 5.38
CA HIS A 119 -0.23 5.94 4.18
C HIS A 119 -0.37 5.12 2.91
N ALA A 120 0.30 3.96 2.87
CA ALA A 120 0.23 3.05 1.73
C ALA A 120 0.25 1.60 2.17
N SER A 121 -0.47 0.78 1.40
CA SER A 121 -0.47 -0.68 1.40
C SER A 121 0.08 -1.14 0.06
N ILE A 122 1.14 -1.92 0.08
CA ILE A 122 1.84 -2.36 -1.13
C ILE A 122 1.88 -3.88 -1.15
N SER A 123 1.27 -4.47 -2.17
CA SER A 123 1.36 -5.91 -2.45
C SER A 123 2.55 -6.18 -3.37
N CYS A 124 3.46 -7.07 -2.96
CA CYS A 124 4.63 -7.48 -3.73
C CYS A 124 4.40 -8.85 -4.34
N LYS A 125 4.42 -8.95 -5.66
CA LYS A 125 4.18 -10.20 -6.37
C LYS A 125 5.28 -10.44 -7.40
N TRP A 126 6.22 -11.35 -7.09
CA TRP A 126 7.27 -11.73 -8.05
C TRP A 126 6.70 -12.14 -9.39
N THR A 127 5.63 -12.96 -9.37
CA THR A 127 4.84 -13.34 -10.55
C THR A 127 3.37 -13.26 -10.25
N ILE A 128 2.56 -12.94 -11.26
CA ILE A 128 1.10 -12.82 -11.17
C ILE A 128 0.45 -14.07 -11.75
N ARG A 129 -0.33 -14.77 -10.91
CA ARG A 129 -1.25 -15.84 -11.32
C ARG A 129 -2.67 -15.36 -11.08
N SER A 130 -3.66 -16.03 -11.67
CA SER A 130 -5.07 -15.62 -11.57
C SER A 130 -5.58 -15.51 -10.13
N ASP A 131 -5.20 -16.45 -9.26
CA ASP A 131 -5.51 -16.43 -7.84
C ASP A 131 -4.90 -15.22 -7.12
N ARG A 132 -3.65 -14.88 -7.44
CA ARG A 132 -2.94 -13.74 -6.86
C ARG A 132 -3.50 -12.40 -7.33
N ALA A 133 -3.93 -12.30 -8.59
CA ALA A 133 -4.59 -11.10 -9.10
C ALA A 133 -5.91 -10.84 -8.35
N GLN A 134 -6.70 -11.87 -8.11
CA GLN A 134 -7.93 -11.75 -7.32
C GLN A 134 -7.67 -11.36 -5.87
N ASN A 135 -6.65 -11.96 -5.22
CA ASN A 135 -6.29 -11.61 -3.85
C ASN A 135 -5.92 -10.14 -3.71
N VAL A 136 -5.08 -9.61 -4.60
CA VAL A 136 -4.71 -8.18 -4.61
C VAL A 136 -5.94 -7.28 -4.68
N ARG A 137 -6.89 -7.57 -5.57
CA ARG A 137 -8.13 -6.79 -5.71
C ARG A 137 -9.02 -6.88 -4.47
N THR A 138 -9.16 -8.08 -3.90
CA THR A 138 -9.93 -8.30 -2.67
C THR A 138 -9.31 -7.54 -1.49
N GLU A 139 -7.99 -7.58 -1.35
CA GLU A 139 -7.27 -6.80 -0.33
C GLU A 139 -7.51 -5.30 -0.51
N GLY A 140 -7.38 -4.77 -1.74
CA GLY A 140 -7.64 -3.36 -2.06
C GLY A 140 -9.06 -2.94 -1.71
N LEU A 141 -10.06 -3.72 -2.12
CA LEU A 141 -11.46 -3.46 -1.80
C LEU A 141 -11.73 -3.48 -0.29
N ASN A 142 -11.12 -4.39 0.44
CA ASN A 142 -11.26 -4.48 1.89
C ASN A 142 -10.62 -3.28 2.60
N LEU A 143 -9.45 -2.82 2.14
CA LEU A 143 -8.85 -1.57 2.61
C LEU A 143 -9.80 -0.39 2.41
N ILE A 144 -10.39 -0.26 1.23
CA ILE A 144 -11.30 0.82 0.89
C ILE A 144 -12.59 0.76 1.72
N ARG A 145 -13.17 -0.42 1.92
CA ARG A 145 -14.47 -0.58 2.58
C ARG A 145 -14.40 -0.46 4.11
N ASN A 146 -13.33 -0.97 4.70
CA ASN A 146 -13.23 -1.09 6.16
C ASN A 146 -12.56 0.10 6.83
N ARG A 147 -12.06 1.09 6.09
CA ARG A 147 -11.40 2.26 6.66
C ARG A 147 -12.36 3.20 7.38
N LYS A 148 -11.84 3.87 8.38
CA LYS A 148 -12.40 5.10 8.95
C LYS A 148 -11.43 6.25 8.63
N GLY A 149 -11.89 7.27 7.92
CA GLY A 149 -11.05 8.38 7.50
C GLY A 149 -10.43 8.20 6.11
N ARG A 150 -9.20 8.71 5.93
CA ARG A 150 -8.52 8.74 4.63
C ARG A 150 -8.19 7.35 4.10
N THR A 151 -8.41 7.14 2.81
CA THR A 151 -7.95 5.93 2.10
C THR A 151 -6.42 5.94 2.01
N PRO A 152 -5.73 4.86 2.39
CA PRO A 152 -4.32 4.70 2.06
C PRO A 152 -4.15 4.49 0.56
N HIS A 153 -2.97 4.77 0.03
CA HIS A 153 -2.60 4.32 -1.31
C HIS A 153 -2.58 2.80 -1.37
N VAL A 154 -3.18 2.22 -2.42
CA VAL A 154 -3.21 0.77 -2.66
C VAL A 154 -2.40 0.48 -3.91
N MET A 155 -1.22 -0.09 -3.74
CA MET A 155 -0.22 -0.24 -4.79
C MET A 155 0.25 -1.68 -4.93
N VAL A 156 0.71 -2.03 -6.13
CA VAL A 156 1.28 -3.35 -6.43
C VAL A 156 2.66 -3.17 -7.02
N VAL A 157 3.63 -3.93 -6.52
CA VAL A 157 4.98 -4.04 -7.11
C VAL A 157 5.16 -5.45 -7.64
N THR A 158 5.63 -5.59 -8.87
CA THR A 158 5.76 -6.90 -9.51
C THR A 158 6.97 -7.01 -10.43
N ALA A 159 7.41 -8.25 -10.63
CA ALA A 159 8.39 -8.66 -11.63
C ALA A 159 7.77 -9.56 -12.72
N GLU A 160 6.46 -9.54 -12.88
CA GLU A 160 5.75 -10.36 -13.87
C GLU A 160 6.15 -9.98 -15.31
N PRO A 161 6.73 -10.89 -16.10
CA PRO A 161 7.21 -10.54 -17.43
C PRO A 161 6.13 -10.54 -18.52
N LEU A 162 4.90 -11.02 -18.23
CA LEU A 162 3.86 -11.15 -19.25
C LEU A 162 2.84 -10.00 -19.18
N PRO A 163 2.76 -9.12 -20.20
CA PRO A 163 1.81 -8.01 -20.25
C PRO A 163 0.35 -8.41 -20.00
N THR A 164 -0.10 -9.55 -20.52
CA THR A 164 -1.46 -10.04 -20.27
C THR A 164 -1.73 -10.38 -18.81
N ARG A 165 -0.73 -10.79 -18.04
CA ARG A 165 -0.86 -11.02 -16.61
C ARG A 165 -0.80 -9.72 -15.84
N LEU A 166 0.05 -8.77 -16.24
CA LEU A 166 0.05 -7.42 -15.70
C LEU A 166 -1.34 -6.77 -15.85
N ALA A 167 -1.95 -6.91 -17.04
CA ALA A 167 -3.28 -6.42 -17.34
C ALA A 167 -4.35 -6.95 -16.36
N SER A 168 -4.24 -8.20 -15.90
CA SER A 168 -5.20 -8.78 -14.95
C SER A 168 -5.26 -8.08 -13.60
N VAL A 169 -4.22 -7.35 -13.21
CA VAL A 169 -4.16 -6.53 -11.99
C VAL A 169 -4.31 -5.06 -12.31
N ALA A 170 -3.60 -4.57 -13.34
CA ALA A 170 -3.55 -3.16 -13.66
C ALA A 170 -4.84 -2.61 -14.29
N LEU A 171 -5.54 -3.41 -15.12
CA LEU A 171 -6.82 -3.00 -15.69
C LEU A 171 -7.95 -3.15 -14.67
N GLY A 172 -8.85 -2.20 -14.66
CA GLY A 172 -9.97 -2.10 -13.73
C GLY A 172 -9.94 -0.79 -12.98
N THR A 173 -10.92 -0.56 -12.12
CA THR A 173 -11.10 0.73 -11.46
C THR A 173 -11.32 0.57 -9.95
N GLY A 174 -10.63 1.38 -9.17
CA GLY A 174 -10.98 1.71 -7.79
C GLY A 174 -10.44 0.80 -6.70
N ASP A 175 -9.84 -0.33 -7.03
CA ASP A 175 -9.28 -1.29 -6.05
C ASP A 175 -7.76 -1.21 -5.93
N VAL A 176 -7.06 -0.75 -6.97
CA VAL A 176 -5.61 -0.53 -7.00
C VAL A 176 -5.33 0.81 -7.67
N ASP A 177 -4.49 1.64 -7.07
CA ASP A 177 -4.12 2.94 -7.65
C ASP A 177 -3.20 2.74 -8.86
N HIS A 178 -2.06 2.08 -8.66
CA HIS A 178 -1.07 1.81 -9.69
C HIS A 178 -0.39 0.45 -9.49
N VAL A 179 0.11 -0.09 -10.60
CA VAL A 179 1.03 -1.23 -10.62
C VAL A 179 2.41 -0.72 -11.02
N TYR A 180 3.45 -1.15 -10.31
CA TYR A 180 4.84 -0.79 -10.58
C TYR A 180 5.61 -2.03 -10.98
N HIS A 181 6.31 -1.96 -12.10
CA HIS A 181 7.22 -3.02 -12.54
C HIS A 181 8.64 -2.68 -12.09
N PHE A 182 9.33 -3.66 -11.49
CA PHE A 182 10.67 -3.43 -10.92
C PHE A 182 11.75 -3.15 -11.98
N ALA A 183 11.47 -3.42 -13.26
CA ALA A 183 12.38 -3.24 -14.41
C ALA A 183 11.52 -2.99 -15.68
N LEU A 184 10.78 -1.89 -15.72
CA LEU A 184 9.83 -1.62 -16.80
C LEU A 184 10.52 -1.42 -18.14
N ASN A 185 11.65 -0.71 -18.17
CA ASN A 185 12.39 -0.44 -19.40
C ASN A 185 12.92 -1.75 -20.03
N GLU A 186 13.45 -2.65 -19.21
CA GLU A 186 13.92 -3.96 -19.65
C GLU A 186 12.76 -4.85 -20.13
N LEU A 187 11.59 -4.72 -19.50
CA LEU A 187 10.39 -5.40 -19.95
C LEU A 187 9.96 -4.92 -21.32
N ILE A 188 9.93 -3.61 -21.59
CA ILE A 188 9.60 -3.03 -22.87
C ILE A 188 10.56 -3.57 -23.94
N GLU A 189 11.87 -3.56 -23.69
CA GLU A 189 12.84 -4.12 -24.62
C GLU A 189 12.64 -5.62 -24.86
N ALA A 190 12.37 -6.39 -23.81
CA ALA A 190 12.15 -7.82 -23.92
C ALA A 190 10.92 -8.14 -24.77
N VAL A 191 9.80 -7.43 -24.54
CA VAL A 191 8.56 -7.60 -25.30
C VAL A 191 8.77 -7.24 -26.78
N ASN A 192 9.48 -6.15 -27.08
CA ASN A 192 9.84 -5.77 -28.46
C ASN A 192 10.62 -6.88 -29.18
N ARG A 193 11.55 -7.54 -28.49
CA ARG A 193 12.34 -8.63 -29.07
C ARG A 193 11.54 -9.89 -29.36
N THR A 194 10.39 -10.09 -28.71
CA THR A 194 9.51 -11.25 -28.96
C THR A 194 8.73 -11.13 -30.27
N GLN A 195 8.70 -9.96 -30.89
CA GLN A 195 7.93 -9.67 -32.11
C GLN A 195 6.43 -10.03 -31.98
N SER A 196 5.89 -9.90 -30.79
CA SER A 196 4.48 -10.15 -30.50
C SER A 196 3.73 -8.82 -30.38
N ASP A 197 3.09 -8.39 -31.48
CA ASP A 197 2.33 -7.13 -31.51
C ASP A 197 1.28 -7.07 -30.40
N ALA A 198 0.57 -8.17 -30.16
CA ALA A 198 -0.47 -8.23 -29.14
C ALA A 198 0.07 -8.02 -27.69
N GLN A 199 1.28 -8.50 -27.38
CA GLN A 199 1.91 -8.29 -26.09
C GLN A 199 2.42 -6.84 -25.95
N LEU A 200 2.95 -6.30 -27.04
CA LEU A 200 3.41 -4.91 -27.07
C LEU A 200 2.23 -3.94 -26.95
N ASP A 201 1.17 -4.13 -27.72
CA ASP A 201 -0.04 -3.31 -27.65
C ASP A 201 -0.65 -3.33 -26.23
N MET A 202 -0.70 -4.50 -25.61
CA MET A 202 -1.18 -4.61 -24.22
C MET A 202 -0.29 -3.84 -23.26
N LEU A 203 1.05 -3.99 -23.36
CA LEU A 203 1.99 -3.30 -22.50
C LEU A 203 1.86 -1.78 -22.64
N MET A 204 1.82 -1.28 -23.89
CA MET A 204 1.68 0.15 -24.16
C MET A 204 0.33 0.68 -23.67
N THR A 205 -0.76 -0.08 -23.82
CA THR A 205 -2.06 0.28 -23.25
C THR A 205 -2.01 0.50 -21.75
N LEU A 206 -1.25 -0.31 -21.02
CA LEU A 206 -1.11 -0.15 -19.56
C LEU A 206 -0.28 1.09 -19.20
N ILE A 207 0.78 1.36 -19.95
CA ILE A 207 1.68 2.49 -19.73
C ILE A 207 0.99 3.81 -20.10
N ASP A 208 0.45 3.90 -21.30
CA ASP A 208 -0.23 5.10 -21.82
C ASP A 208 -1.51 5.42 -21.01
N GLY A 209 -2.16 4.37 -20.52
CA GLY A 209 -3.30 4.47 -19.60
C GLY A 209 -2.93 4.82 -18.17
N HIS A 210 -1.65 5.09 -17.86
CA HIS A 210 -1.14 5.41 -16.51
C HIS A 210 -1.48 4.35 -15.45
N ARG A 211 -1.61 3.08 -15.85
CA ARG A 211 -1.91 1.98 -14.94
C ARG A 211 -0.66 1.19 -14.54
N LEU A 212 0.40 1.23 -15.36
CA LEU A 212 1.68 0.60 -15.13
C LEU A 212 2.78 1.64 -15.19
N ARG A 213 3.65 1.64 -14.16
CA ARG A 213 4.78 2.55 -14.01
C ARG A 213 6.06 1.77 -13.68
N ASP A 214 7.20 2.43 -13.78
CA ASP A 214 8.45 1.90 -13.26
C ASP A 214 8.52 2.03 -11.74
N ILE A 215 9.24 1.12 -11.07
CA ILE A 215 9.38 1.16 -9.61
C ILE A 215 10.05 2.46 -9.11
N SER A 216 10.83 3.12 -9.94
CA SER A 216 11.45 4.40 -9.60
C SER A 216 10.46 5.55 -9.42
N ASP A 217 9.25 5.44 -9.99
CA ASP A 217 8.17 6.42 -9.81
C ASP A 217 7.51 6.30 -8.43
N LEU A 218 7.52 5.10 -7.85
CA LEU A 218 6.77 4.81 -6.62
C LEU A 218 7.14 5.71 -5.43
N PRO A 219 8.43 6.02 -5.14
CA PRO A 219 8.76 6.94 -4.05
C PRO A 219 8.21 8.36 -4.25
N LEU A 220 8.18 8.83 -5.50
CA LEU A 220 7.63 10.14 -5.85
C LEU A 220 6.10 10.16 -5.72
N ASP A 221 5.43 9.12 -6.18
CA ASP A 221 3.98 8.98 -6.04
C ASP A 221 3.56 8.88 -4.57
N LEU A 222 4.37 8.26 -3.71
CA LEU A 222 4.15 8.24 -2.26
C LEU A 222 4.38 9.60 -1.59
N ALA A 223 5.12 10.51 -2.22
CA ALA A 223 5.39 11.84 -1.70
C ALA A 223 4.25 12.85 -1.95
N ILE A 224 3.20 12.49 -2.68
CA ILE A 224 2.04 13.34 -2.97
C ILE A 224 1.07 13.45 -1.79
#